data_4d94dad41dd867af4497db5c72084053
#
_entry.id   4d94dad41dd867af4497db5c72084053
#
_cell.length_a   1.000
_cell.length_b   1.000
_cell.length_c   1.000
_cell.angle_alpha   90.00
_cell.angle_beta   90.00
_cell.angle_gamma   90.00
#
_symmetry.space_group_name_H-M   'P 1'
#
loop_
_entity.id
_entity.type
_entity.pdbx_description
1 polymer ?
#
loop_
_entity_poly.entity_id
_entity_poly.type
_entity_poly.pdbx_seq_one_letter_code
_entity_poly.pdbx_strand_id
1 'polypeptide(L)'
;NIISSKHTISDEQFNQLASYMKKNKNVIEAYELAPNGIIEKAYPLKGNEKVIGMNTLELPERQKEANIARKSGEYTIAGPYELKQGGTGALLFDPIYINDGNEKKFWGFSILVLNWDAFLEELEVDKLEDATYHFKVWKEGNKGKHVTIMSCGHSSLNHTLSVACEVPNDTWYFEIVPFQGWIPMSYKIFGSIVSVLVAILLSMGYWQIILRREKEAVYAKQIEKVATEAQHANQAKTRFLFNMSHDIRTPMNAIIGYTQLLENNLDNKKQALDYISKLKSSSTILLSLINYILEMTQIESGKLDLKKEIGDLDDLVKNINVVVEPLIKEKKLHY
;
A
#
# COMPACT_ATOMS: atom_id res chain seq x y z
N ASN A 1 -51.19 -1.85 -43.75
CA ASN A 1 -50.66 -0.62 -44.28
C ASN A 1 -51.68 -0.08 -45.31
N ILE A 2 -52.51 0.91 -44.91
CA ILE A 2 -53.66 1.45 -45.74
C ILE A 2 -53.12 2.11 -47.02
N ILE A 3 -51.97 2.77 -46.92
CA ILE A 3 -51.36 3.48 -48.07
C ILE A 3 -50.83 2.48 -49.09
N SER A 4 -50.21 1.38 -48.67
CA SER A 4 -49.67 0.38 -49.61
C SER A 4 -50.74 -0.35 -50.42
N SER A 5 -51.99 -0.38 -49.96
CA SER A 5 -53.11 -1.04 -50.66
C SER A 5 -53.91 -0.10 -51.55
N LYS A 6 -54.00 1.20 -51.23
CA LYS A 6 -54.86 2.16 -51.94
C LYS A 6 -54.12 3.28 -52.66
N HIS A 7 -52.80 3.41 -52.47
CA HIS A 7 -51.90 4.43 -53.00
C HIS A 7 -52.25 5.88 -52.58
N THR A 8 -53.38 6.10 -51.89
CA THR A 8 -53.81 7.38 -51.33
C THR A 8 -54.59 7.21 -50.06
N ILE A 9 -54.58 8.19 -49.17
CA ILE A 9 -55.35 8.25 -47.92
C ILE A 9 -56.16 9.59 -47.95
N SER A 10 -57.45 9.53 -47.64
CA SER A 10 -58.27 10.73 -47.50
C SER A 10 -57.90 11.53 -46.26
N ASP A 11 -58.25 12.84 -46.24
CA ASP A 11 -57.98 13.68 -45.01
C ASP A 11 -58.72 13.15 -43.80
N GLU A 12 -59.96 12.69 -44.01
CA GLU A 12 -60.74 12.11 -42.89
C GLU A 12 -60.11 10.86 -42.29
N GLN A 13 -59.63 9.92 -43.12
CA GLN A 13 -58.96 8.72 -42.75
C GLN A 13 -57.63 9.03 -42.06
N PHE A 14 -56.83 9.98 -42.58
CA PHE A 14 -55.59 10.42 -41.95
C PHE A 14 -55.81 11.02 -40.59
N ASN A 15 -56.74 11.97 -40.45
CA ASN A 15 -57.09 12.65 -39.22
C ASN A 15 -57.61 11.67 -38.18
N GLN A 16 -58.44 10.71 -38.55
CA GLN A 16 -58.96 9.69 -37.66
C GLN A 16 -57.85 8.79 -37.11
N LEU A 17 -56.93 8.34 -37.96
CA LEU A 17 -55.79 7.49 -37.60
C LEU A 17 -54.83 8.26 -36.69
N ALA A 18 -54.45 9.47 -37.09
CA ALA A 18 -53.52 10.31 -36.33
C ALA A 18 -54.10 10.73 -34.98
N SER A 19 -55.40 11.04 -34.89
CA SER A 19 -56.05 11.32 -33.61
C SER A 19 -56.07 10.16 -32.68
N TYR A 20 -56.26 8.93 -33.17
CA TYR A 20 -56.21 7.70 -32.40
C TYR A 20 -54.79 7.47 -31.82
N MET A 21 -53.77 7.68 -32.66
CA MET A 21 -52.37 7.49 -32.27
C MET A 21 -51.91 8.58 -31.27
N LYS A 22 -52.41 9.82 -31.37
CA LYS A 22 -52.07 10.94 -30.46
C LYS A 22 -52.75 10.85 -29.07
N LYS A 23 -53.88 10.12 -28.94
CA LYS A 23 -54.80 10.19 -27.81
C LYS A 23 -54.22 10.01 -26.42
N ASN A 24 -52.97 9.52 -26.28
CA ASN A 24 -52.37 9.24 -24.96
C ASN A 24 -50.88 9.61 -24.88
N LYS A 25 -50.34 10.49 -25.72
CA LYS A 25 -48.89 10.77 -25.72
C LYS A 25 -48.61 12.26 -25.88
N ASN A 26 -48.33 12.96 -24.80
CA ASN A 26 -47.93 14.36 -24.80
C ASN A 26 -46.58 14.58 -25.53
N VAL A 27 -45.76 13.54 -25.64
CA VAL A 27 -44.47 13.59 -26.36
C VAL A 27 -44.61 13.78 -27.85
N ILE A 28 -45.78 13.40 -28.43
CA ILE A 28 -46.02 13.53 -29.87
C ILE A 28 -46.68 14.87 -30.15
N GLU A 29 -45.95 15.76 -30.80
CA GLU A 29 -46.43 17.08 -31.25
C GLU A 29 -47.37 16.96 -32.43
N ALA A 30 -46.91 16.30 -33.49
CA ALA A 30 -47.66 16.13 -34.70
C ALA A 30 -47.37 14.82 -35.44
N TYR A 31 -48.30 14.41 -36.28
CA TYR A 31 -48.12 13.42 -37.35
C TYR A 31 -48.16 14.13 -38.69
N GLU A 32 -47.19 13.85 -39.54
CA GLU A 32 -47.13 14.41 -40.90
C GLU A 32 -47.06 13.28 -41.93
N LEU A 33 -47.61 13.52 -43.10
CA LEU A 33 -47.57 12.62 -44.25
C LEU A 33 -46.95 13.33 -45.39
N ALA A 34 -45.87 12.78 -45.96
CA ALA A 34 -45.10 13.43 -46.99
C ALA A 34 -44.93 12.56 -48.29
N PRO A 35 -45.91 12.48 -49.15
CA PRO A 35 -45.76 11.81 -50.45
C PRO A 35 -44.59 12.45 -51.25
N ASN A 36 -43.72 11.58 -51.80
CA ASN A 36 -42.49 11.99 -52.49
C ASN A 36 -41.58 12.92 -51.69
N GLY A 37 -41.75 12.93 -50.36
CA GLY A 37 -40.97 13.77 -49.46
C GLY A 37 -41.55 15.18 -49.23
N ILE A 38 -42.69 15.53 -49.86
CA ILE A 38 -43.37 16.82 -49.68
C ILE A 38 -44.49 16.62 -48.63
N ILE A 39 -44.50 17.40 -47.57
CA ILE A 39 -45.52 17.32 -46.52
C ILE A 39 -46.85 17.84 -47.09
N GLU A 40 -47.76 16.92 -47.24
CA GLU A 40 -49.15 17.26 -47.76
C GLU A 40 -50.16 17.32 -46.59
N LYS A 41 -49.98 16.55 -45.56
CA LYS A 41 -50.92 16.45 -44.41
C LYS A 41 -50.18 16.53 -43.09
N ALA A 42 -50.81 17.25 -42.18
CA ALA A 42 -50.34 17.32 -40.76
C ALA A 42 -51.51 17.24 -39.78
N TYR A 43 -51.34 16.52 -38.68
CA TYR A 43 -52.33 16.44 -37.62
C TYR A 43 -51.69 16.70 -36.25
N PRO A 44 -52.21 17.62 -35.41
CA PRO A 44 -53.28 18.56 -35.78
C PRO A 44 -52.79 19.58 -36.84
N LEU A 45 -53.68 20.01 -37.72
CA LEU A 45 -53.30 21.01 -38.70
C LEU A 45 -53.10 22.39 -38.06
N LYS A 46 -53.92 22.71 -37.05
CA LYS A 46 -53.80 23.97 -36.29
C LYS A 46 -52.44 24.02 -35.57
N GLY A 47 -51.63 25.01 -35.92
CA GLY A 47 -50.26 25.19 -35.41
C GLY A 47 -49.19 24.57 -36.31
N ASN A 48 -49.55 23.69 -37.25
CA ASN A 48 -48.64 23.02 -38.16
C ASN A 48 -48.85 23.46 -39.62
N GLU A 49 -49.58 24.54 -39.88
CA GLU A 49 -49.90 25.01 -41.25
C GLU A 49 -48.62 25.33 -42.05
N LYS A 50 -47.58 25.82 -41.39
CA LYS A 50 -46.31 26.24 -42.00
C LYS A 50 -45.50 25.11 -42.63
N VAL A 51 -45.72 23.86 -42.19
CA VAL A 51 -44.96 22.72 -42.72
C VAL A 51 -45.55 22.15 -44.00
N ILE A 52 -46.80 22.47 -44.31
CA ILE A 52 -47.44 22.00 -45.52
C ILE A 52 -46.72 22.56 -46.77
N GLY A 53 -46.41 21.69 -47.71
CA GLY A 53 -45.65 21.98 -48.92
C GLY A 53 -44.11 21.95 -48.74
N MET A 54 -43.58 21.72 -47.56
CA MET A 54 -42.14 21.59 -47.35
C MET A 54 -41.62 20.26 -47.90
N ASN A 55 -40.53 20.34 -48.69
CA ASN A 55 -39.81 19.14 -49.14
C ASN A 55 -38.76 18.71 -48.19
N THR A 56 -38.98 17.60 -47.43
CA THR A 56 -38.10 17.06 -46.45
C THR A 56 -36.78 16.51 -47.02
N LEU A 57 -36.78 16.17 -48.32
CA LEU A 57 -35.60 15.66 -49.03
C LEU A 57 -34.61 16.75 -49.44
N GLU A 58 -35.03 18.03 -49.43
CA GLU A 58 -34.25 19.18 -49.86
C GLU A 58 -33.88 20.14 -48.72
N LEU A 59 -34.58 20.10 -47.59
CA LEU A 59 -34.31 20.95 -46.44
C LEU A 59 -32.96 20.59 -45.80
N PRO A 60 -32.00 21.52 -45.67
CA PRO A 60 -30.64 21.24 -45.18
C PRO A 60 -30.60 20.57 -43.80
N GLU A 61 -31.54 20.90 -42.95
CA GLU A 61 -31.64 20.41 -41.57
C GLU A 61 -32.20 18.98 -41.48
N ARG A 62 -32.91 18.49 -42.53
CA ARG A 62 -33.68 17.24 -42.53
C ARG A 62 -33.27 16.27 -43.62
N GLN A 63 -32.71 16.78 -44.73
CA GLN A 63 -32.40 16.02 -45.93
C GLN A 63 -31.50 14.81 -45.71
N LYS A 64 -30.58 14.90 -44.76
CA LYS A 64 -29.61 13.82 -44.49
C LYS A 64 -30.34 12.58 -43.99
N GLU A 65 -31.09 12.72 -42.90
CA GLU A 65 -31.81 11.63 -42.25
C GLU A 65 -32.98 11.12 -43.12
N ALA A 66 -33.72 12.00 -43.74
CA ALA A 66 -34.76 11.62 -44.70
C ALA A 66 -34.20 10.81 -45.89
N ASN A 67 -33.04 11.18 -46.44
CA ASN A 67 -32.40 10.41 -47.50
C ASN A 67 -31.82 9.07 -47.00
N ILE A 68 -31.34 9.00 -45.77
CA ILE A 68 -30.93 7.71 -45.15
C ILE A 68 -32.14 6.80 -45.04
N ALA A 69 -33.26 7.27 -44.47
CA ALA A 69 -34.49 6.50 -44.36
C ALA A 69 -34.97 5.98 -45.71
N ARG A 70 -35.01 6.88 -46.71
CA ARG A 70 -35.40 6.53 -48.08
C ARG A 70 -34.52 5.45 -48.71
N LYS A 71 -33.21 5.43 -48.41
CA LYS A 71 -32.26 4.46 -49.00
C LYS A 71 -32.23 3.14 -48.26
N SER A 72 -32.29 3.18 -46.92
CA SER A 72 -32.23 1.98 -46.06
C SER A 72 -33.55 1.23 -46.00
N GLY A 73 -34.66 1.93 -46.14
CA GLY A 73 -35.99 1.38 -45.85
C GLY A 73 -36.32 1.30 -44.38
N GLU A 74 -35.42 1.78 -43.51
CA GLU A 74 -35.57 1.82 -42.08
C GLU A 74 -35.90 3.23 -41.61
N TYR A 75 -36.59 3.35 -40.47
CA TYR A 75 -36.88 4.68 -39.93
C TYR A 75 -35.60 5.36 -39.39
N THR A 76 -35.57 6.67 -39.44
CA THR A 76 -34.48 7.49 -38.95
C THR A 76 -34.99 8.60 -38.05
N ILE A 77 -34.12 9.08 -37.16
CA ILE A 77 -34.40 10.21 -36.28
C ILE A 77 -33.53 11.41 -36.68
N ALA A 78 -34.14 12.57 -36.79
CA ALA A 78 -33.50 13.84 -37.10
C ALA A 78 -33.73 14.83 -35.93
N GLY A 79 -32.72 15.60 -35.59
CA GLY A 79 -32.83 16.57 -34.51
C GLY A 79 -32.00 16.18 -33.26
N PRO A 80 -32.28 16.74 -32.08
CA PRO A 80 -33.25 17.82 -31.87
C PRO A 80 -32.83 19.14 -32.54
N TYR A 81 -33.79 19.91 -33.02
CA TYR A 81 -33.61 21.25 -33.61
C TYR A 81 -34.89 22.09 -33.48
N GLU A 82 -34.79 23.40 -33.75
CA GLU A 82 -35.97 24.28 -33.72
C GLU A 82 -36.96 23.91 -34.81
N LEU A 83 -38.23 23.68 -34.42
CA LEU A 83 -39.30 23.35 -35.34
C LEU A 83 -39.86 24.62 -36.00
N LYS A 84 -40.32 24.54 -37.21
CA LYS A 84 -40.95 25.69 -37.95
C LYS A 84 -42.25 26.15 -37.31
N GLN A 85 -42.91 25.28 -36.59
CA GLN A 85 -44.11 25.57 -35.79
C GLN A 85 -43.81 26.15 -34.42
N GLY A 86 -42.53 26.20 -34.00
CA GLY A 86 -42.05 26.68 -32.75
C GLY A 86 -41.66 25.53 -31.78
N GLY A 87 -40.81 25.84 -30.83
CA GLY A 87 -40.28 24.87 -29.89
C GLY A 87 -39.17 23.98 -30.43
N THR A 88 -38.57 23.17 -29.60
CA THR A 88 -37.57 22.20 -29.98
C THR A 88 -38.21 20.83 -30.19
N GLY A 89 -37.82 20.13 -31.25
CA GLY A 89 -38.35 18.82 -31.52
C GLY A 89 -37.44 17.93 -32.34
N ALA A 90 -37.79 16.66 -32.39
CA ALA A 90 -37.13 15.67 -33.22
C ALA A 90 -38.15 15.05 -34.19
N LEU A 91 -37.70 14.63 -35.35
CA LEU A 91 -38.54 14.04 -36.40
C LEU A 91 -38.12 12.60 -36.64
N LEU A 92 -39.08 11.68 -36.55
CA LEU A 92 -38.90 10.33 -37.04
C LEU A 92 -39.43 10.21 -38.44
N PHE A 93 -38.57 9.82 -39.39
CA PHE A 93 -38.91 9.53 -40.77
C PHE A 93 -39.11 8.03 -40.94
N ASP A 94 -40.36 7.58 -41.13
CA ASP A 94 -40.69 6.20 -41.49
C ASP A 94 -41.01 6.13 -42.99
N PRO A 95 -40.12 5.50 -43.81
CA PRO A 95 -40.31 5.47 -45.25
C PRO A 95 -41.37 4.47 -45.64
N ILE A 96 -42.29 4.92 -46.50
CA ILE A 96 -43.39 4.11 -47.03
C ILE A 96 -43.07 3.71 -48.47
N TYR A 97 -43.21 2.42 -48.75
CA TYR A 97 -43.06 1.86 -50.08
C TYR A 97 -44.35 1.22 -50.54
N ILE A 98 -44.65 1.37 -51.79
CA ILE A 98 -45.80 0.73 -52.46
C ILE A 98 -45.27 -0.29 -53.48
N ASN A 99 -46.06 -1.33 -53.73
CA ASN A 99 -45.76 -2.31 -54.77
C ASN A 99 -46.35 -1.82 -56.06
N ASP A 100 -45.52 -1.53 -57.10
CA ASP A 100 -45.91 -1.17 -58.46
C ASP A 100 -45.44 -2.32 -59.34
N GLY A 101 -46.32 -3.29 -59.53
CA GLY A 101 -45.99 -4.56 -60.17
C GLY A 101 -45.04 -5.39 -59.31
N ASN A 102 -43.86 -5.72 -59.85
CA ASN A 102 -42.83 -6.50 -59.15
C ASN A 102 -41.79 -5.63 -58.44
N GLU A 103 -41.85 -4.31 -58.47
CA GLU A 103 -40.89 -3.41 -57.85
C GLU A 103 -41.50 -2.66 -56.66
N LYS A 104 -40.69 -2.49 -55.63
CA LYS A 104 -40.98 -1.61 -54.47
C LYS A 104 -40.60 -0.18 -54.84
N LYS A 105 -41.60 0.70 -54.94
CA LYS A 105 -41.39 2.11 -55.22
C LYS A 105 -41.59 2.96 -54.00
N PHE A 106 -40.64 3.87 -53.72
CA PHE A 106 -40.78 4.82 -52.62
C PHE A 106 -42.01 5.71 -52.89
N TRP A 107 -42.95 5.69 -51.94
CA TRP A 107 -44.13 6.52 -51.96
C TRP A 107 -43.94 7.85 -51.26
N GLY A 108 -43.25 7.83 -50.07
CA GLY A 108 -43.10 9.00 -49.25
C GLY A 108 -42.72 8.62 -47.79
N PHE A 109 -42.99 9.53 -46.90
CA PHE A 109 -42.75 9.32 -45.45
C PHE A 109 -44.04 9.45 -44.64
N SER A 110 -44.14 8.65 -43.59
CA SER A 110 -44.88 8.99 -42.40
C SER A 110 -43.90 9.62 -41.39
N ILE A 111 -44.19 10.84 -40.93
CA ILE A 111 -43.31 11.59 -40.10
C ILE A 111 -43.98 11.77 -38.74
N LEU A 112 -43.25 11.40 -37.65
CA LEU A 112 -43.64 11.66 -36.30
C LEU A 112 -42.82 12.84 -35.77
N VAL A 113 -43.51 13.89 -35.35
CA VAL A 113 -42.88 15.07 -34.72
C VAL A 113 -42.94 14.91 -33.23
N LEU A 114 -41.79 14.82 -32.58
CA LEU A 114 -41.66 14.73 -31.12
C LEU A 114 -41.43 16.10 -30.52
N ASN A 115 -42.20 16.44 -29.50
CA ASN A 115 -41.90 17.56 -28.60
C ASN A 115 -40.71 17.17 -27.70
N TRP A 116 -39.59 17.88 -27.87
CA TRP A 116 -38.35 17.51 -27.18
C TRP A 116 -38.44 17.68 -25.66
N ASP A 117 -39.06 18.75 -25.20
CA ASP A 117 -39.18 19.03 -23.78
C ASP A 117 -40.07 18.00 -23.07
N ALA A 118 -41.24 17.68 -23.70
CA ALA A 118 -42.11 16.62 -23.18
C ALA A 118 -41.45 15.23 -23.24
N PHE A 119 -40.59 14.97 -24.25
CA PHE A 119 -39.81 13.74 -24.30
C PHE A 119 -38.79 13.64 -23.16
N LEU A 120 -38.13 14.75 -22.83
CA LEU A 120 -37.20 14.80 -21.71
C LEU A 120 -37.91 14.61 -20.34
N GLU A 121 -39.09 15.21 -20.18
CA GLU A 121 -39.92 14.99 -18.98
C GLU A 121 -40.31 13.49 -18.82
N GLU A 122 -40.71 12.84 -19.93
CA GLU A 122 -41.06 11.39 -19.90
C GLU A 122 -39.84 10.49 -19.55
N LEU A 123 -38.64 10.94 -19.92
CA LEU A 123 -37.39 10.25 -19.56
C LEU A 123 -37.02 10.45 -18.07
N GLU A 124 -37.73 11.30 -17.34
CA GLU A 124 -37.51 11.60 -15.94
C GLU A 124 -36.04 12.02 -15.61
N VAL A 125 -35.44 12.76 -16.57
CA VAL A 125 -34.02 13.15 -16.48
C VAL A 125 -33.75 14.01 -15.24
N ASP A 126 -34.77 14.75 -14.79
CA ASP A 126 -34.70 15.58 -13.58
C ASP A 126 -34.40 14.75 -12.31
N LYS A 127 -34.82 13.49 -12.31
CA LYS A 127 -34.48 12.58 -11.19
C LYS A 127 -32.96 12.30 -11.07
N LEU A 128 -32.20 12.41 -12.14
CA LEU A 128 -30.76 12.29 -12.10
C LEU A 128 -30.10 13.51 -11.47
N GLU A 129 -30.66 14.70 -11.72
CA GLU A 129 -30.22 15.94 -11.08
C GLU A 129 -30.55 15.93 -9.60
N ASP A 130 -31.78 15.57 -9.25
CA ASP A 130 -32.23 15.41 -7.84
C ASP A 130 -31.40 14.36 -7.10
N ALA A 131 -30.97 13.31 -7.80
CA ALA A 131 -30.09 12.27 -7.28
C ALA A 131 -28.60 12.68 -7.23
N THR A 132 -28.29 13.96 -7.45
CA THR A 132 -26.95 14.54 -7.39
C THR A 132 -25.94 13.98 -8.39
N TYR A 133 -26.39 13.79 -9.65
CA TYR A 133 -25.53 13.40 -10.76
C TYR A 133 -25.41 14.51 -11.78
N HIS A 134 -24.22 14.70 -12.32
CA HIS A 134 -24.01 15.38 -13.59
C HIS A 134 -24.12 14.37 -14.73
N PHE A 135 -24.77 14.73 -15.79
CA PHE A 135 -24.86 13.89 -16.98
C PHE A 135 -24.72 14.70 -18.27
N LYS A 136 -24.35 14.02 -19.31
CA LYS A 136 -24.26 14.57 -20.67
C LYS A 136 -24.64 13.51 -21.71
N VAL A 137 -25.55 13.87 -22.63
CA VAL A 137 -25.84 13.05 -23.80
C VAL A 137 -25.26 13.75 -25.01
N TRP A 138 -24.49 13.05 -25.80
CA TRP A 138 -23.84 13.60 -26.97
C TRP A 138 -23.78 12.56 -28.10
N LYS A 139 -23.55 13.02 -29.30
CA LYS A 139 -23.35 12.17 -30.50
C LYS A 139 -22.18 12.65 -31.32
N GLU A 140 -21.67 11.80 -32.20
CA GLU A 140 -20.66 12.21 -33.14
C GLU A 140 -21.30 13.06 -34.25
N GLY A 141 -20.77 14.25 -34.44
CA GLY A 141 -21.12 15.14 -35.54
C GLY A 141 -20.15 15.02 -36.71
N ASN A 142 -20.33 15.86 -37.71
CA ASN A 142 -19.43 15.92 -38.86
C ASN A 142 -17.97 16.21 -38.42
N LYS A 143 -17.00 15.46 -38.95
CA LYS A 143 -15.56 15.59 -38.70
C LYS A 143 -15.14 15.23 -37.25
N GLY A 144 -15.84 14.31 -36.56
CA GLY A 144 -15.48 13.85 -35.22
C GLY A 144 -15.72 14.88 -34.11
N LYS A 145 -16.49 15.94 -34.37
CA LYS A 145 -16.91 16.87 -33.32
C LYS A 145 -18.07 16.27 -32.52
N HIS A 146 -17.97 16.31 -31.21
CA HIS A 146 -19.08 15.91 -30.34
C HIS A 146 -20.17 16.98 -30.37
N VAL A 147 -21.38 16.56 -30.67
CA VAL A 147 -22.57 17.41 -30.62
C VAL A 147 -23.35 17.05 -29.39
N THR A 148 -23.40 17.96 -28.42
CA THR A 148 -24.16 17.76 -27.20
C THR A 148 -25.65 17.84 -27.50
N ILE A 149 -26.40 16.82 -27.12
CA ILE A 149 -27.85 16.74 -27.27
C ILE A 149 -28.52 17.34 -26.02
N MET A 150 -28.03 16.97 -24.86
CA MET A 150 -28.46 17.52 -23.57
C MET A 150 -27.35 17.37 -22.53
N SER A 151 -27.39 18.18 -21.52
CA SER A 151 -26.46 18.08 -20.37
C SER A 151 -27.04 18.78 -19.15
N CYS A 152 -26.74 18.22 -17.99
CA CYS A 152 -26.97 18.85 -16.69
C CYS A 152 -25.66 18.96 -15.96
N GLY A 153 -25.36 20.16 -15.41
CA GLY A 153 -24.14 20.43 -14.67
C GLY A 153 -23.00 21.04 -15.49
N HIS A 154 -21.77 20.83 -15.08
CA HIS A 154 -20.59 21.45 -15.69
C HIS A 154 -20.26 20.83 -17.07
N SER A 155 -19.80 21.66 -17.99
CA SER A 155 -19.52 21.29 -19.40
C SER A 155 -18.36 20.30 -19.59
N SER A 156 -17.49 20.14 -18.61
CA SER A 156 -16.38 19.16 -18.65
C SER A 156 -16.53 18.13 -17.54
N LEU A 157 -16.99 16.95 -17.89
CA LEU A 157 -17.11 15.83 -16.99
C LEU A 157 -15.82 15.00 -17.05
N ASN A 158 -15.14 14.82 -15.92
CA ASN A 158 -13.97 13.96 -15.81
C ASN A 158 -14.34 12.66 -15.09
N HIS A 159 -13.75 11.54 -15.53
CA HIS A 159 -14.00 10.23 -14.95
C HIS A 159 -15.47 9.79 -14.99
N THR A 160 -16.13 10.02 -16.14
CA THR A 160 -17.51 9.62 -16.37
C THR A 160 -17.65 8.13 -16.62
N LEU A 161 -18.81 7.57 -16.24
CA LEU A 161 -19.29 6.32 -16.81
C LEU A 161 -20.00 6.66 -18.12
N SER A 162 -19.58 6.06 -19.22
CA SER A 162 -20.15 6.28 -20.55
C SER A 162 -20.83 5.02 -21.05
N VAL A 163 -22.04 5.17 -21.55
CA VAL A 163 -22.83 4.09 -22.18
C VAL A 163 -23.25 4.54 -23.57
N ALA A 164 -22.99 3.68 -24.55
CA ALA A 164 -23.46 3.90 -25.91
C ALA A 164 -24.91 3.41 -26.06
N CYS A 165 -25.79 4.25 -26.59
CA CYS A 165 -27.18 3.96 -26.88
C CYS A 165 -27.38 3.99 -28.40
N GLU A 166 -27.70 2.87 -28.97
CA GLU A 166 -28.01 2.80 -30.40
C GLU A 166 -29.40 3.41 -30.69
N VAL A 167 -29.42 4.39 -31.55
CA VAL A 167 -30.64 4.96 -32.08
C VAL A 167 -30.72 4.63 -33.60
N PRO A 168 -31.87 4.72 -34.24
CA PRO A 168 -32.09 4.13 -35.55
C PRO A 168 -31.08 4.41 -36.68
N ASN A 169 -30.41 5.56 -36.63
CA ASN A 169 -29.45 5.97 -37.65
C ASN A 169 -28.18 6.62 -37.07
N ASP A 170 -27.95 6.48 -35.75
CA ASP A 170 -26.85 7.13 -35.05
C ASP A 170 -26.54 6.37 -33.75
N THR A 171 -25.45 6.72 -33.07
CA THR A 171 -25.12 6.25 -31.73
C THR A 171 -25.02 7.45 -30.81
N TRP A 172 -25.81 7.42 -29.74
CA TRP A 172 -25.76 8.45 -28.71
C TRP A 172 -24.98 7.93 -27.52
N TYR A 173 -24.20 8.80 -26.93
CA TYR A 173 -23.39 8.47 -25.76
C TYR A 173 -23.97 9.17 -24.52
N PHE A 174 -24.32 8.40 -23.53
CA PHE A 174 -24.77 8.89 -22.23
C PHE A 174 -23.61 8.80 -21.24
N GLU A 175 -23.20 9.95 -20.74
CA GLU A 175 -22.15 10.08 -19.73
C GLU A 175 -22.73 10.56 -18.43
N ILE A 176 -22.32 9.96 -17.31
CA ILE A 176 -22.79 10.29 -15.95
C ILE A 176 -21.65 10.27 -14.96
N VAL A 177 -21.70 11.17 -13.99
CA VAL A 177 -20.77 11.22 -12.85
C VAL A 177 -21.48 11.83 -11.64
N PRO A 178 -21.28 11.29 -10.43
CA PRO A 178 -21.82 11.93 -9.21
C PRO A 178 -21.21 13.31 -8.96
N PHE A 179 -21.95 14.25 -8.37
CA PHE A 179 -21.49 15.60 -8.01
C PHE A 179 -20.19 15.60 -7.20
N GLN A 180 -20.08 14.67 -6.24
CA GLN A 180 -18.89 14.53 -5.39
C GLN A 180 -17.81 13.61 -5.99
N GLY A 181 -18.02 13.14 -7.25
CA GLY A 181 -17.24 12.08 -7.87
C GLY A 181 -17.55 10.71 -7.25
N TRP A 182 -16.97 9.64 -7.82
CA TRP A 182 -17.21 8.25 -7.41
C TRP A 182 -16.77 7.94 -5.98
N ILE A 183 -15.77 8.67 -5.47
CA ILE A 183 -15.29 8.54 -4.09
C ILE A 183 -15.44 9.90 -3.41
N PRO A 184 -16.36 10.04 -2.45
CA PRO A 184 -16.54 11.27 -1.69
C PRO A 184 -15.25 11.72 -0.99
N MET A 185 -15.05 13.03 -0.87
CA MET A 185 -13.84 13.61 -0.27
C MET A 185 -13.61 13.14 1.17
N SER A 186 -14.69 12.89 1.92
CA SER A 186 -14.63 12.34 3.29
C SER A 186 -13.90 10.98 3.35
N TYR A 187 -14.17 10.07 2.42
CA TYR A 187 -13.49 8.78 2.35
C TYR A 187 -12.01 8.91 1.97
N LYS A 188 -11.68 9.86 1.09
CA LYS A 188 -10.27 10.15 0.72
C LYS A 188 -9.50 10.68 1.92
N ILE A 189 -10.07 11.61 2.67
CA ILE A 189 -9.47 12.18 3.89
C ILE A 189 -9.31 11.08 4.94
N PHE A 190 -10.37 10.31 5.21
CA PHE A 190 -10.33 9.21 6.18
C PHE A 190 -9.26 8.17 5.81
N GLY A 191 -9.22 7.73 4.56
CA GLY A 191 -8.22 6.80 4.07
C GLY A 191 -6.78 7.33 4.22
N SER A 192 -6.57 8.62 3.95
CA SER A 192 -5.27 9.28 4.13
C SER A 192 -4.85 9.31 5.61
N ILE A 193 -5.76 9.65 6.52
CA ILE A 193 -5.49 9.65 7.97
C ILE A 193 -5.11 8.25 8.45
N VAL A 194 -5.89 7.24 8.08
CA VAL A 194 -5.60 5.84 8.45
C VAL A 194 -4.24 5.40 7.91
N SER A 195 -3.91 5.74 6.65
CA SER A 195 -2.61 5.40 6.05
C SER A 195 -1.44 6.02 6.81
N VAL A 196 -1.57 7.30 7.21
CA VAL A 196 -0.55 8.00 8.01
C VAL A 196 -0.40 7.35 9.39
N LEU A 197 -1.50 7.02 10.06
CA LEU A 197 -1.46 6.35 11.37
C LEU A 197 -0.77 4.99 11.29
N VAL A 198 -1.08 4.19 10.29
CA VAL A 198 -0.42 2.90 10.06
C VAL A 198 1.08 3.07 9.82
N ALA A 199 1.47 4.06 8.99
CA ALA A 199 2.87 4.36 8.73
C ALA A 199 3.64 4.76 10.01
N ILE A 200 3.02 5.58 10.89
CA ILE A 200 3.59 5.97 12.17
C ILE A 200 3.79 4.74 13.08
N LEU A 201 2.77 3.88 13.20
CA LEU A 201 2.84 2.66 14.02
C LEU A 201 3.95 1.71 13.54
N LEU A 202 4.05 1.49 12.23
CA LEU A 202 5.11 0.67 11.65
C LEU A 202 6.49 1.27 11.88
N SER A 203 6.62 2.59 11.74
CA SER A 203 7.87 3.32 12.00
C SER A 203 8.29 3.20 13.46
N MET A 204 7.35 3.37 14.41
CA MET A 204 7.62 3.19 15.85
C MET A 204 8.04 1.75 16.17
N GLY A 205 7.35 0.76 15.61
CA GLY A 205 7.72 -0.66 15.77
C GLY A 205 9.13 -0.95 15.26
N TYR A 206 9.45 -0.47 14.08
CA TYR A 206 10.78 -0.62 13.49
C TYR A 206 11.86 0.06 14.33
N TRP A 207 11.59 1.27 14.82
CA TRP A 207 12.49 2.00 15.73
C TRP A 207 12.77 1.23 17.02
N GLN A 208 11.73 0.65 17.63
CA GLN A 208 11.89 -0.17 18.84
C GLN A 208 12.75 -1.42 18.60
N ILE A 209 12.60 -2.06 17.43
CA ILE A 209 13.43 -3.22 17.05
C ILE A 209 14.92 -2.82 16.96
N ILE A 210 15.22 -1.67 16.32
CA ILE A 210 16.59 -1.17 16.21
C ILE A 210 17.18 -0.92 17.60
N LEU A 211 16.48 -0.17 18.46
CA LEU A 211 16.94 0.12 19.84
C LEU A 211 17.16 -1.16 20.67
N ARG A 212 16.33 -2.17 20.46
CA ARG A 212 16.47 -3.47 21.13
C ARG A 212 17.73 -4.19 20.66
N ARG A 213 17.99 -4.23 19.37
CA ARG A 213 19.20 -4.84 18.80
C ARG A 213 20.48 -4.17 19.27
N GLU A 214 20.50 -2.83 19.35
CA GLU A 214 21.65 -2.10 19.87
C GLU A 214 21.94 -2.47 21.33
N LYS A 215 20.90 -2.51 22.19
CA LYS A 215 21.04 -2.93 23.59
C LYS A 215 21.54 -4.37 23.72
N GLU A 216 20.97 -5.28 22.95
CA GLU A 216 21.38 -6.70 22.93
C GLU A 216 22.84 -6.85 22.52
N ALA A 217 23.32 -6.09 21.52
CA ALA A 217 24.71 -6.10 21.09
C ALA A 217 25.67 -5.58 22.19
N VAL A 218 25.26 -4.54 22.92
CA VAL A 218 26.03 -4.03 24.08
C VAL A 218 26.10 -5.06 25.21
N TYR A 219 24.96 -5.66 25.56
CA TYR A 219 24.92 -6.70 26.59
C TYR A 219 25.74 -7.94 26.21
N ALA A 220 25.66 -8.37 24.95
CA ALA A 220 26.44 -9.50 24.46
C ALA A 220 27.95 -9.25 24.61
N LYS A 221 28.46 -8.07 24.24
CA LYS A 221 29.87 -7.68 24.45
C LYS A 221 30.27 -7.65 25.93
N GLN A 222 29.37 -7.15 26.79
CA GLN A 222 29.65 -7.09 28.22
C GLN A 222 29.71 -8.49 28.83
N ILE A 223 28.80 -9.39 28.46
CA ILE A 223 28.80 -10.80 28.91
C ILE A 223 30.06 -11.50 28.39
N GLU A 224 30.45 -11.31 27.14
CA GLU A 224 31.68 -11.88 26.58
C GLU A 224 32.93 -11.44 27.35
N LYS A 225 33.00 -10.12 27.67
CA LYS A 225 34.09 -9.58 28.48
C LYS A 225 34.17 -10.23 29.86
N VAL A 226 33.05 -10.29 30.59
CA VAL A 226 32.98 -10.89 31.92
C VAL A 226 33.30 -12.39 31.86
N ALA A 227 32.81 -13.10 30.84
CA ALA A 227 33.10 -14.51 30.65
C ALA A 227 34.62 -14.76 30.41
N THR A 228 35.25 -13.92 29.58
CA THR A 228 36.69 -14.00 29.29
C THR A 228 37.52 -13.70 30.54
N GLU A 229 37.17 -12.65 31.30
CA GLU A 229 37.84 -12.33 32.57
C GLU A 229 37.70 -13.47 33.60
N ALA A 230 36.50 -14.04 33.74
CA ALA A 230 36.26 -15.20 34.61
C ALA A 230 37.06 -16.44 34.17
N GLN A 231 37.16 -16.67 32.85
CA GLN A 231 37.95 -17.78 32.30
C GLN A 231 39.43 -17.60 32.58
N HIS A 232 39.98 -16.39 32.38
CA HIS A 232 41.38 -16.09 32.70
C HIS A 232 41.67 -16.26 34.21
N ALA A 233 40.79 -15.77 35.08
CA ALA A 233 40.90 -15.94 36.52
C ALA A 233 40.91 -17.44 36.91
N ASN A 234 39.99 -18.21 36.30
CA ASN A 234 39.93 -19.67 36.58
C ASN A 234 41.17 -20.42 36.05
N GLN A 235 41.70 -20.05 34.88
CA GLN A 235 42.94 -20.60 34.36
C GLN A 235 44.15 -20.24 35.25
N ALA A 236 44.23 -19.00 35.73
CA ALA A 236 45.25 -18.58 36.64
C ALA A 236 45.19 -19.37 37.96
N LYS A 237 43.99 -19.56 38.53
CA LYS A 237 43.74 -20.36 39.72
C LYS A 237 44.16 -21.82 39.51
N THR A 238 43.84 -22.42 38.35
CA THR A 238 44.22 -23.80 38.04
C THR A 238 45.74 -23.95 37.94
N ARG A 239 46.43 -23.01 37.26
CA ARG A 239 47.89 -22.99 37.17
C ARG A 239 48.54 -22.82 38.55
N PHE A 240 47.99 -21.95 39.35
CA PHE A 240 48.47 -21.75 40.74
C PHE A 240 48.40 -23.05 41.54
N LEU A 241 47.26 -23.73 41.55
CA LEU A 241 47.06 -24.99 42.25
C LEU A 241 48.00 -26.10 41.72
N PHE A 242 48.20 -26.15 40.41
CA PHE A 242 49.12 -27.11 39.80
C PHE A 242 50.56 -26.88 40.26
N ASN A 243 51.03 -25.61 40.19
CA ASN A 243 52.40 -25.25 40.62
C ASN A 243 52.58 -25.49 42.12
N MET A 244 51.60 -25.12 42.94
CA MET A 244 51.64 -25.36 44.39
C MET A 244 51.70 -26.83 44.68
N SER A 245 50.98 -27.69 44.02
CA SER A 245 51.04 -29.15 44.17
C SER A 245 52.42 -29.69 43.83
N HIS A 246 53.07 -29.17 42.82
CA HIS A 246 54.45 -29.55 42.46
C HIS A 246 55.44 -29.10 43.51
N ASP A 247 55.35 -27.84 43.96
CA ASP A 247 56.28 -27.23 44.94
C ASP A 247 56.15 -27.83 46.32
N ILE A 248 54.98 -28.30 46.74
CA ILE A 248 54.75 -29.10 47.97
C ILE A 248 55.32 -30.49 47.82
N ARG A 249 55.15 -31.13 46.67
CA ARG A 249 55.59 -32.50 46.45
C ARG A 249 57.12 -32.66 46.59
N THR A 250 57.86 -31.66 46.06
CA THR A 250 59.32 -31.71 46.06
C THR A 250 59.95 -31.80 47.46
N PRO A 251 59.68 -30.89 48.40
CA PRO A 251 60.22 -31.00 49.77
C PRO A 251 59.64 -32.20 50.51
N MET A 252 58.39 -32.60 50.27
CA MET A 252 57.77 -33.77 50.91
C MET A 252 58.47 -35.05 50.45
N ASN A 253 58.78 -35.21 49.16
CA ASN A 253 59.57 -36.39 48.68
C ASN A 253 60.98 -36.37 49.23
N ALA A 254 61.60 -35.18 49.39
CA ALA A 254 62.91 -35.07 50.03
C ALA A 254 62.86 -35.51 51.50
N ILE A 255 61.83 -35.09 52.29
CA ILE A 255 61.62 -35.54 53.67
C ILE A 255 61.49 -37.06 53.68
N ILE A 256 60.63 -37.66 52.89
CA ILE A 256 60.46 -39.13 52.86
C ILE A 256 61.79 -39.84 52.49
N GLY A 257 62.46 -39.36 51.45
CA GLY A 257 63.71 -39.97 51.01
C GLY A 257 64.82 -39.87 52.02
N TYR A 258 65.02 -38.71 52.66
CA TYR A 258 66.02 -38.60 53.74
C TYR A 258 65.68 -39.37 55.02
N THR A 259 64.38 -39.53 55.31
CA THR A 259 63.93 -40.38 56.41
C THR A 259 64.34 -41.83 56.18
N GLN A 260 64.10 -42.36 54.96
CA GLN A 260 64.48 -43.71 54.56
C GLN A 260 66.00 -43.89 54.55
N LEU A 261 66.76 -42.89 54.08
CA LEU A 261 68.23 -42.93 54.15
C LEU A 261 68.74 -42.89 55.57
N LEU A 262 68.08 -42.12 56.44
CA LEU A 262 68.44 -42.08 57.87
C LEU A 262 68.19 -43.42 58.56
N GLU A 263 67.06 -44.05 58.33
CA GLU A 263 66.71 -45.37 58.86
C GLU A 263 67.77 -46.43 58.51
N ASN A 264 68.28 -46.38 57.27
CA ASN A 264 69.25 -47.36 56.77
C ASN A 264 70.71 -47.06 57.17
N ASN A 265 70.98 -45.88 57.79
CA ASN A 265 72.36 -45.41 58.07
C ASN A 265 72.52 -44.88 59.55
N LEU A 266 71.74 -45.37 60.48
CA LEU A 266 71.77 -44.94 61.90
C LEU A 266 73.13 -45.15 62.55
N ASP A 267 73.90 -46.13 62.15
CA ASP A 267 75.20 -46.43 62.65
C ASP A 267 76.29 -45.42 62.24
N ASN A 268 76.10 -44.71 61.19
CA ASN A 268 77.04 -43.68 60.71
C ASN A 268 76.59 -42.27 61.17
N LYS A 269 77.08 -41.91 62.36
CA LYS A 269 76.72 -40.62 63.02
C LYS A 269 76.87 -39.38 62.13
N LYS A 270 77.92 -39.36 61.25
CA LYS A 270 78.15 -38.20 60.37
C LYS A 270 77.13 -38.11 59.30
N GLN A 271 76.76 -39.21 58.61
CA GLN A 271 75.69 -39.25 57.60
C GLN A 271 74.34 -39.07 58.24
N ALA A 272 74.04 -39.60 59.37
CA ALA A 272 72.81 -39.39 60.11
C ALA A 272 72.57 -37.90 60.42
N LEU A 273 73.59 -37.16 60.89
CA LEU A 273 73.48 -35.74 61.11
C LEU A 273 73.28 -34.93 59.89
N ASP A 274 73.89 -35.30 58.74
CA ASP A 274 73.63 -34.65 57.41
C ASP A 274 72.22 -34.88 56.94
N TYR A 275 71.67 -36.09 57.03
CA TYR A 275 70.28 -36.37 56.74
C TYR A 275 69.28 -35.63 57.61
N ILE A 276 69.53 -35.50 58.91
CA ILE A 276 68.73 -34.69 59.85
C ILE A 276 68.74 -33.23 59.46
N SER A 277 69.90 -32.68 59.08
CA SER A 277 70.02 -31.29 58.60
C SER A 277 69.18 -31.07 57.35
N LYS A 278 69.22 -31.99 56.36
CA LYS A 278 68.45 -31.93 55.10
C LYS A 278 66.98 -32.11 55.39
N LEU A 279 66.56 -32.97 56.33
CA LEU A 279 65.19 -33.10 56.80
C LEU A 279 64.65 -31.79 57.35
N LYS A 280 65.42 -31.16 58.26
CA LYS A 280 65.07 -29.87 58.86
C LYS A 280 64.89 -28.77 57.77
N SER A 281 65.83 -28.66 56.86
CA SER A 281 65.76 -27.72 55.75
C SER A 281 64.52 -27.94 54.90
N SER A 282 64.25 -29.19 54.47
CA SER A 282 63.07 -29.52 53.64
C SER A 282 61.74 -29.24 54.38
N SER A 283 61.71 -29.53 55.74
CA SER A 283 60.53 -29.22 56.57
C SER A 283 60.30 -27.69 56.67
N THR A 284 61.37 -26.91 56.84
CA THR A 284 61.27 -25.44 56.86
C THR A 284 60.76 -24.88 55.56
N ILE A 285 61.23 -25.41 54.43
CA ILE A 285 60.72 -25.01 53.07
C ILE A 285 59.25 -25.34 52.94
N LEU A 286 58.81 -26.53 53.35
CA LEU A 286 57.44 -26.95 53.30
C LEU A 286 56.53 -26.06 54.18
N LEU A 287 56.98 -25.73 55.37
CA LEU A 287 56.24 -24.85 56.30
C LEU A 287 56.09 -23.43 55.68
N SER A 288 57.14 -22.91 55.06
CA SER A 288 57.14 -21.60 54.40
C SER A 288 56.15 -21.58 53.21
N LEU A 289 56.10 -22.67 52.44
CA LEU A 289 55.11 -22.79 51.30
C LEU A 289 53.69 -22.85 51.81
N ILE A 290 53.40 -23.57 52.88
CA ILE A 290 52.08 -23.63 53.50
C ILE A 290 51.67 -22.25 54.01
N ASN A 291 52.52 -21.53 54.70
CA ASN A 291 52.27 -20.19 55.19
C ASN A 291 51.97 -19.22 53.98
N TYR A 292 52.77 -19.30 52.92
CA TYR A 292 52.54 -18.50 51.70
C TYR A 292 51.15 -18.75 51.06
N ILE A 293 50.73 -20.04 50.99
CA ILE A 293 49.40 -20.40 50.50
C ILE A 293 48.31 -19.84 51.43
N LEU A 294 48.47 -19.91 52.71
CA LEU A 294 47.52 -19.39 53.70
C LEU A 294 47.40 -17.86 53.59
N GLU A 295 48.51 -17.15 53.51
CA GLU A 295 48.52 -15.69 53.33
C GLU A 295 47.82 -15.32 51.99
N MET A 296 48.13 -16.02 50.88
CA MET A 296 47.51 -15.77 49.59
C MET A 296 45.99 -16.00 49.61
N THR A 297 45.53 -17.05 50.29
CA THR A 297 44.08 -17.32 50.47
C THR A 297 43.40 -16.28 51.35
N GLN A 298 44.07 -15.69 52.30
CA GLN A 298 43.55 -14.60 53.13
C GLN A 298 43.43 -13.31 52.30
N ILE A 299 44.39 -13.01 51.42
CA ILE A 299 44.36 -11.88 50.51
C ILE A 299 43.20 -12.05 49.50
N GLU A 300 43.09 -13.22 48.85
CA GLU A 300 42.01 -13.48 47.88
C GLU A 300 40.60 -13.41 48.50
N SER A 301 40.47 -13.86 49.76
CA SER A 301 39.19 -13.80 50.47
C SER A 301 38.84 -12.44 51.05
N GLY A 302 39.75 -11.44 50.90
CA GLY A 302 39.56 -10.10 51.46
C GLY A 302 39.61 -10.08 53.01
N LYS A 303 40.13 -11.15 53.67
CA LYS A 303 40.20 -11.29 55.11
C LYS A 303 41.52 -10.82 55.64
N LEU A 304 42.43 -10.26 54.87
CA LEU A 304 43.68 -9.71 55.31
C LEU A 304 43.43 -8.45 56.14
N ASP A 305 43.64 -8.47 57.41
CA ASP A 305 43.49 -7.32 58.28
C ASP A 305 44.84 -6.57 58.38
N LEU A 306 44.85 -5.39 57.74
CA LEU A 306 46.06 -4.52 57.74
C LEU A 306 46.13 -3.74 59.04
N LYS A 307 47.02 -4.14 59.93
CA LYS A 307 47.37 -3.34 61.11
C LYS A 307 48.24 -2.16 60.71
N LYS A 308 47.68 -0.98 60.79
CA LYS A 308 48.39 0.27 60.56
C LYS A 308 49.02 0.72 61.85
N GLU A 309 50.34 0.67 61.91
CA GLU A 309 51.13 1.14 63.06
C GLU A 309 52.09 2.21 62.59
N ILE A 310 52.42 3.15 63.53
CA ILE A 310 53.46 4.18 63.28
C ILE A 310 54.79 3.51 63.51
N GLY A 311 55.62 3.42 62.49
CA GLY A 311 56.96 2.85 62.60
C GLY A 311 58.01 3.85 62.13
N ASP A 312 59.22 3.67 62.64
CA ASP A 312 60.39 4.44 62.18
C ASP A 312 60.95 3.78 60.90
N LEU A 313 61.10 4.57 59.86
CA LEU A 313 61.62 4.11 58.59
C LEU A 313 63.09 3.69 58.68
N ASP A 314 63.90 4.38 59.53
CA ASP A 314 65.30 4.05 59.75
C ASP A 314 65.44 2.68 60.40
N ASP A 315 64.57 2.33 61.35
CA ASP A 315 64.55 1.02 61.95
C ASP A 315 64.13 -0.08 61.00
N LEU A 316 63.18 0.23 60.11
CA LEU A 316 62.77 -0.68 59.00
C LEU A 316 63.93 -0.98 58.05
N VAL A 317 64.66 0.05 57.60
CA VAL A 317 65.83 -0.11 56.76
C VAL A 317 66.94 -0.86 57.42
N LYS A 318 67.27 -0.58 58.74
CA LYS A 318 68.22 -1.32 59.48
C LYS A 318 67.87 -2.79 59.59
N ASN A 319 66.60 -3.11 59.90
CA ASN A 319 66.16 -4.48 60.02
C ASN A 319 66.24 -5.23 58.65
N ILE A 320 65.92 -4.59 57.57
CA ILE A 320 66.09 -5.16 56.21
C ILE A 320 67.56 -5.42 55.92
N ASN A 321 68.45 -4.46 56.24
CA ASN A 321 69.89 -4.63 56.07
C ASN A 321 70.51 -5.76 56.85
N VAL A 322 70.07 -5.95 58.08
CA VAL A 322 70.54 -7.10 58.93
C VAL A 322 70.20 -8.46 58.28
N VAL A 323 69.06 -8.56 57.58
CA VAL A 323 68.63 -9.78 56.88
C VAL A 323 69.33 -9.95 55.55
N VAL A 324 69.53 -8.86 54.80
CA VAL A 324 69.99 -8.90 53.40
C VAL A 324 71.53 -8.88 53.31
N GLU A 325 72.22 -8.20 54.21
CA GLU A 325 73.70 -8.07 54.26
C GLU A 325 74.44 -9.42 54.25
N PRO A 326 74.08 -10.44 55.04
CA PRO A 326 74.70 -11.76 54.96
C PRO A 326 74.57 -12.42 53.58
N LEU A 327 73.40 -12.29 52.96
CA LEU A 327 73.11 -12.85 51.61
C LEU A 327 73.90 -12.16 50.51
N ILE A 328 74.09 -10.84 50.63
CA ILE A 328 74.88 -10.05 49.71
C ILE A 328 76.38 -10.39 49.82
N LYS A 329 76.87 -10.54 51.05
CA LYS A 329 78.27 -10.95 51.32
C LYS A 329 78.52 -12.34 50.74
N GLU A 330 77.62 -13.28 50.95
CA GLU A 330 77.73 -14.67 50.44
C GLU A 330 77.81 -14.69 48.95
N LYS A 331 77.00 -13.86 48.24
CA LYS A 331 76.94 -13.77 46.78
C LYS A 331 77.93 -12.78 46.18
N LYS A 332 78.78 -12.12 47.00
CA LYS A 332 79.74 -11.08 46.51
C LYS A 332 79.11 -9.98 45.74
N LEU A 333 77.92 -9.51 46.02
CA LEU A 333 77.22 -8.44 45.42
C LEU A 333 77.62 -7.10 46.09
N HIS A 334 77.64 -6.01 45.28
CA HIS A 334 77.73 -4.65 45.83
C HIS A 334 76.34 -4.08 46.11
N TYR A 335 76.23 -3.49 47.29
CA TYR A 335 74.99 -2.98 47.84
C TYR A 335 75.13 -1.59 48.36
#